data_2031ded624ca6a54cf3d101457aba262
#
_entry.id   2031ded624ca6a54cf3d101457aba262
#
_cell.length_a   1.000
_cell.length_b   1.000
_cell.length_c   1.000
_cell.angle_alpha   90.00
_cell.angle_beta   90.00
_cell.angle_gamma   90.00
#
_symmetry.space_group_name_H-M   'P 1'
#
loop_
_entity.id
_entity.type
_entity.pdbx_description
1 polymer ?
#
loop_
_entity_poly.entity_id
_entity_poly.type
_entity_poly.pdbx_seq_one_letter_code
_entity_poly.pdbx_strand_id
1 'polypeptide(L)'
;MNDIATAALNTNDAIGSRVEDRDDRLACATVTKDPSNTKEVGKITIVFNGTCKDEDDDARTGTIVITWSGGRWYTPGSVHTITLSGYTVNGVKIEGTRTVTNVSSTEKPLTFNIEGSHKTTWADGTSATRNVKRTRQWLRSTISPLQDKWIISQTDANTPAASGTNRKGKDYTVQITTPLQYFALCGRRVHIPVMGVKQVVVDGKSYTVDYGDGTCDNLVTVTTDGVSKTVKVEKDGN
;
A
#
# COMPACT_ATOMS: atom_id res chain seq x y z
N MET A 1 -1.65 -0.77 -4.93
CA MET A 1 -3.10 -0.65 -4.66
C MET A 1 -3.49 0.69 -4.03
N ASN A 2 -2.81 1.15 -2.95
CA ASN A 2 -3.11 2.46 -2.34
C ASN A 2 -3.05 3.61 -3.35
N ASP A 3 -2.09 3.57 -4.23
CA ASP A 3 -1.79 4.69 -5.12
C ASP A 3 -2.86 4.87 -6.20
N ILE A 4 -3.38 3.77 -6.78
CA ILE A 4 -4.48 3.82 -7.76
C ILE A 4 -5.77 4.34 -7.11
N ALA A 5 -6.08 3.85 -5.89
CA ALA A 5 -7.25 4.33 -5.14
C ALA A 5 -7.09 5.79 -4.73
N THR A 6 -5.90 6.19 -4.29
CA THR A 6 -5.59 7.57 -3.94
C THR A 6 -5.67 8.49 -5.16
N ALA A 7 -5.15 8.05 -6.31
CA ALA A 7 -5.26 8.79 -7.56
C ALA A 7 -6.72 8.98 -7.99
N ALA A 8 -7.53 7.92 -7.95
CA ALA A 8 -8.94 7.99 -8.30
C ALA A 8 -9.74 8.90 -7.33
N LEU A 9 -9.41 8.91 -6.05
CA LEU A 9 -10.00 9.82 -5.08
C LEU A 9 -9.57 11.28 -5.32
N ASN A 10 -8.31 11.52 -5.70
CA ASN A 10 -7.78 12.85 -5.99
C ASN A 10 -8.40 13.45 -7.26
N THR A 11 -8.75 12.65 -8.27
CA THR A 11 -9.49 13.16 -9.45
C THR A 11 -10.88 13.69 -9.09
N ASN A 12 -11.37 13.42 -7.90
CA ASN A 12 -12.64 13.92 -7.38
C ASN A 12 -12.52 15.27 -6.68
N ASP A 13 -11.33 15.64 -6.23
CA ASP A 13 -11.05 16.84 -5.45
C ASP A 13 -10.15 17.78 -6.23
N ALA A 14 -10.76 18.63 -7.08
CA ALA A 14 -10.07 19.72 -7.78
C ALA A 14 -9.51 20.81 -6.82
N ILE A 15 -9.58 20.59 -5.51
CA ILE A 15 -9.11 21.53 -4.48
C ILE A 15 -8.03 20.84 -3.67
N GLY A 16 -6.76 21.11 -4.02
CA GLY A 16 -5.61 20.81 -3.18
C GLY A 16 -4.69 19.68 -3.61
N SER A 17 -4.84 19.09 -4.79
CA SER A 17 -3.79 18.22 -5.34
C SER A 17 -2.60 19.09 -5.76
N ARG A 18 -1.48 18.94 -5.07
CA ARG A 18 -0.21 19.60 -5.42
C ARG A 18 0.51 18.96 -6.61
N VAL A 19 -0.09 17.95 -7.24
CA VAL A 19 0.50 17.22 -8.35
C VAL A 19 -0.60 16.86 -9.33
N GLU A 20 -0.59 17.49 -10.50
CA GLU A 20 -1.29 17.05 -11.71
C GLU A 20 -0.60 15.82 -12.33
N ASP A 21 -0.04 14.90 -11.55
CA ASP A 21 0.34 13.60 -12.07
C ASP A 21 -0.94 12.79 -12.19
N ARG A 22 -1.49 12.75 -13.40
CA ARG A 22 -2.40 11.67 -13.79
C ARG A 22 -1.64 10.39 -13.50
N ASP A 23 -2.17 9.58 -12.60
CA ASP A 23 -1.61 8.27 -12.37
C ASP A 23 -1.81 7.46 -13.66
N ASP A 24 -0.72 7.22 -14.39
CA ASP A 24 -0.73 6.58 -15.73
C ASP A 24 -1.41 5.23 -15.72
N ARG A 25 -1.44 4.57 -14.56
CA ARG A 25 -2.20 3.34 -14.35
C ARG A 25 -3.71 3.53 -14.54
N LEU A 26 -4.23 4.73 -14.39
CA LEU A 26 -5.63 5.09 -14.70
C LEU A 26 -5.86 5.46 -16.16
N ALA A 27 -4.81 5.70 -16.95
CA ALA A 27 -4.95 5.99 -18.38
C ALA A 27 -5.63 4.83 -19.14
N CYS A 28 -5.45 3.59 -18.64
CA CYS A 28 -6.05 2.37 -19.18
C CYS A 28 -7.36 1.97 -18.49
N ALA A 29 -7.97 2.86 -17.73
CA ALA A 29 -9.16 2.55 -16.95
C ALA A 29 -10.34 3.47 -17.29
N THR A 30 -11.55 2.91 -17.18
CA THR A 30 -12.77 3.71 -17.12
C THR A 30 -13.10 3.98 -15.65
N VAL A 31 -13.12 5.25 -15.27
CA VAL A 31 -13.45 5.68 -13.91
C VAL A 31 -14.87 6.24 -13.90
N THR A 32 -15.75 5.58 -13.16
CA THR A 32 -17.15 5.99 -12.99
C THR A 32 -17.40 6.44 -11.56
N LYS A 33 -17.97 7.61 -11.39
CA LYS A 33 -18.42 8.17 -10.10
C LYS A 33 -19.90 7.97 -9.96
N ASP A 34 -20.36 7.50 -8.80
CA ASP A 34 -21.78 7.38 -8.52
C ASP A 34 -22.40 8.80 -8.47
N PRO A 35 -23.53 9.05 -9.15
CA PRO A 35 -24.19 10.37 -9.12
C PRO A 35 -24.68 10.80 -7.74
N SER A 36 -24.87 9.87 -6.81
CA SER A 36 -25.27 10.14 -5.43
C SER A 36 -24.11 10.50 -4.50
N ASN A 37 -22.86 10.57 -5.02
CA ASN A 37 -21.69 10.88 -4.21
C ASN A 37 -21.80 12.24 -3.55
N THR A 38 -21.51 12.26 -2.26
CA THR A 38 -21.34 13.47 -1.46
C THR A 38 -19.91 13.55 -0.93
N LYS A 39 -19.60 14.61 -0.17
CA LYS A 39 -18.32 14.67 0.54
C LYS A 39 -18.23 13.63 1.66
N GLU A 40 -19.35 13.28 2.27
CA GLU A 40 -19.47 12.41 3.44
C GLU A 40 -19.53 10.94 3.07
N VAL A 41 -20.14 10.60 1.93
CA VAL A 41 -20.32 9.22 1.49
C VAL A 41 -20.30 9.13 -0.03
N GLY A 42 -19.73 8.05 -0.55
CA GLY A 42 -19.74 7.83 -1.99
C GLY A 42 -19.06 6.56 -2.46
N LYS A 43 -19.04 6.42 -3.80
CA LYS A 43 -18.50 5.27 -4.50
C LYS A 43 -17.85 5.69 -5.81
N ILE A 44 -16.68 5.13 -6.09
CA ILE A 44 -16.01 5.19 -7.39
C ILE A 44 -15.78 3.76 -7.86
N THR A 45 -16.05 3.51 -9.14
CA THR A 45 -15.75 2.23 -9.79
C THR A 45 -14.72 2.47 -10.89
N ILE A 46 -13.64 1.70 -10.86
CA ILE A 46 -12.53 1.73 -11.82
C ILE A 46 -12.54 0.39 -12.55
N VAL A 47 -12.75 0.40 -13.86
CA VAL A 47 -12.79 -0.80 -14.70
C VAL A 47 -11.60 -0.80 -15.65
N PHE A 48 -10.84 -1.88 -15.62
CA PHE A 48 -9.73 -2.16 -16.53
C PHE A 48 -10.16 -3.25 -17.50
N ASN A 49 -9.96 -3.04 -18.79
CA ASN A 49 -10.37 -3.97 -19.84
C ASN A 49 -9.21 -4.76 -20.49
N GLY A 50 -7.97 -4.48 -20.06
CA GLY A 50 -6.77 -5.16 -20.57
C GLY A 50 -6.31 -4.70 -21.95
N THR A 51 -6.93 -3.68 -22.53
CA THR A 51 -6.64 -3.24 -23.91
C THR A 51 -5.40 -2.38 -24.03
N CYS A 52 -4.90 -1.84 -22.94
CA CYS A 52 -3.65 -1.07 -22.93
C CYS A 52 -2.77 -1.44 -21.73
N LYS A 53 -1.53 -1.03 -21.81
CA LYS A 53 -0.54 -1.15 -20.75
C LYS A 53 -0.24 0.23 -20.18
N ASP A 54 0.08 0.29 -18.90
CA ASP A 54 0.57 1.50 -18.27
C ASP A 54 2.07 1.75 -18.57
N GLU A 55 2.65 2.82 -18.02
CA GLU A 55 4.08 3.13 -18.22
C GLU A 55 5.04 2.06 -17.70
N ASP A 56 4.58 1.22 -16.77
CA ASP A 56 5.35 0.08 -16.26
C ASP A 56 5.19 -1.19 -17.12
N ASP A 57 4.54 -1.08 -18.30
CA ASP A 57 4.17 -2.18 -19.23
C ASP A 57 3.19 -3.20 -18.61
N ASP A 58 2.44 -2.81 -17.58
CA ASP A 58 1.48 -3.67 -16.90
C ASP A 58 0.12 -3.66 -17.59
N ALA A 59 -0.35 -4.83 -18.02
CA ALA A 59 -1.73 -5.06 -18.47
C ALA A 59 -2.64 -5.37 -17.28
N ARG A 60 -3.74 -4.60 -17.15
CA ARG A 60 -4.67 -4.73 -16.02
C ARG A 60 -6.07 -5.06 -16.52
N THR A 61 -6.77 -5.97 -15.82
CA THR A 61 -8.19 -6.27 -16.07
C THR A 61 -8.98 -6.25 -14.77
N GLY A 62 -10.33 -6.27 -14.90
CA GLY A 62 -11.23 -6.34 -13.75
C GLY A 62 -11.57 -5.00 -13.14
N THR A 63 -12.09 -5.02 -11.92
CA THR A 63 -12.72 -3.86 -11.30
C THR A 63 -12.14 -3.58 -9.91
N ILE A 64 -11.90 -2.31 -9.65
CA ILE A 64 -11.62 -1.79 -8.32
C ILE A 64 -12.81 -0.91 -7.90
N VAL A 65 -13.42 -1.22 -6.77
CA VAL A 65 -14.48 -0.41 -6.17
C VAL A 65 -13.94 0.28 -4.93
N ILE A 66 -14.11 1.59 -4.86
CA ILE A 66 -13.75 2.41 -3.70
C ILE A 66 -15.02 3.01 -3.14
N THR A 67 -15.29 2.77 -1.87
CA THR A 67 -16.37 3.43 -1.12
C THR A 67 -15.78 4.24 0.02
N TRP A 68 -16.46 5.30 0.40
CA TRP A 68 -16.09 6.08 1.59
C TRP A 68 -17.30 6.49 2.41
N SER A 69 -17.05 6.71 3.69
CA SER A 69 -18.01 7.27 4.65
C SER A 69 -17.27 8.14 5.67
N GLY A 70 -18.00 9.05 6.32
CA GLY A 70 -17.45 9.94 7.33
C GLY A 70 -16.60 11.09 6.79
N GLY A 71 -16.67 11.36 5.51
CA GLY A 71 -15.96 12.47 4.86
C GLY A 71 -14.79 12.07 3.99
N ARG A 72 -14.01 13.07 3.60
CA ARG A 72 -12.84 12.89 2.75
C ARG A 72 -11.73 12.13 3.49
N TRP A 73 -10.80 11.54 2.77
CA TRP A 73 -9.72 10.71 3.32
C TRP A 73 -8.90 11.41 4.43
N TYR A 74 -8.79 12.74 4.40
CA TYR A 74 -8.09 13.52 5.42
C TYR A 74 -8.99 13.96 6.58
N THR A 75 -10.29 13.68 6.55
CA THR A 75 -11.23 14.00 7.63
C THR A 75 -11.07 12.95 8.75
N PRO A 76 -10.81 13.36 10.01
CA PRO A 76 -10.79 12.42 11.13
C PRO A 76 -12.07 11.60 11.22
N GLY A 77 -11.94 10.30 11.44
CA GLY A 77 -13.06 9.36 11.48
C GLY A 77 -13.54 8.84 10.11
N SER A 78 -13.03 9.38 8.99
CA SER A 78 -13.38 8.87 7.67
C SER A 78 -12.88 7.44 7.45
N VAL A 79 -13.69 6.65 6.73
CA VAL A 79 -13.39 5.26 6.38
C VAL A 79 -13.46 5.11 4.87
N HIS A 80 -12.41 4.54 4.28
CA HIS A 80 -12.33 4.25 2.85
C HIS A 80 -12.11 2.75 2.66
N THR A 81 -12.99 2.10 1.89
CA THR A 81 -12.90 0.67 1.59
C THR A 81 -12.62 0.47 0.11
N ILE A 82 -11.61 -0.33 -0.20
CA ILE A 82 -11.16 -0.68 -1.54
C ILE A 82 -11.37 -2.17 -1.74
N THR A 83 -12.20 -2.55 -2.71
CA THR A 83 -12.52 -3.95 -3.02
C THR A 83 -12.10 -4.27 -4.45
N LEU A 84 -11.45 -5.42 -4.63
CA LEU A 84 -11.01 -5.94 -5.93
C LEU A 84 -11.97 -7.03 -6.40
N SER A 85 -12.44 -6.93 -7.63
CA SER A 85 -13.33 -7.92 -8.26
C SER A 85 -12.78 -8.33 -9.62
N GLY A 86 -12.37 -9.58 -9.76
CA GLY A 86 -11.76 -10.10 -11.00
C GLY A 86 -10.50 -9.34 -11.44
N TYR A 87 -9.85 -8.62 -10.51
CA TYR A 87 -8.71 -7.77 -10.82
C TYR A 87 -7.46 -8.60 -11.09
N THR A 88 -6.82 -8.32 -12.22
CA THR A 88 -5.54 -8.96 -12.59
C THR A 88 -4.50 -7.92 -12.98
N VAL A 89 -3.23 -8.26 -12.78
CA VAL A 89 -2.06 -7.54 -13.32
C VAL A 89 -1.19 -8.57 -14.00
N ASN A 90 -0.95 -8.42 -15.31
CA ASN A 90 -0.18 -9.38 -16.13
C ASN A 90 -0.66 -10.83 -15.94
N GLY A 91 -1.97 -11.04 -15.86
CA GLY A 91 -2.59 -12.35 -15.65
C GLY A 91 -2.56 -12.87 -14.21
N VAL A 92 -1.86 -12.21 -13.30
CA VAL A 92 -1.88 -12.55 -11.87
C VAL A 92 -3.14 -11.99 -11.23
N LYS A 93 -4.02 -12.87 -10.73
CA LYS A 93 -5.28 -12.48 -10.09
C LYS A 93 -5.05 -12.00 -8.66
N ILE A 94 -5.64 -10.87 -8.31
CA ILE A 94 -5.58 -10.30 -6.96
C ILE A 94 -7.01 -10.04 -6.49
N GLU A 95 -7.40 -10.66 -5.39
CA GLU A 95 -8.72 -10.54 -4.77
C GLU A 95 -8.58 -10.03 -3.33
N GLY A 96 -9.61 -9.38 -2.83
CA GLY A 96 -9.66 -8.97 -1.44
C GLY A 96 -10.18 -7.56 -1.23
N THR A 97 -10.14 -7.19 0.04
CA THR A 97 -10.63 -5.89 0.50
C THR A 97 -9.61 -5.23 1.41
N ARG A 98 -9.55 -3.92 1.34
CA ARG A 98 -8.72 -3.09 2.20
C ARG A 98 -9.53 -1.92 2.73
N THR A 99 -9.46 -1.71 4.04
CA THR A 99 -10.05 -0.57 4.74
C THR A 99 -8.96 0.36 5.24
N VAL A 100 -9.16 1.65 5.05
CA VAL A 100 -8.29 2.73 5.55
C VAL A 100 -9.17 3.64 6.39
N THR A 101 -8.91 3.70 7.69
CA THR A 101 -9.63 4.56 8.64
C THR A 101 -8.72 5.69 9.09
N ASN A 102 -9.14 6.92 8.92
CA ASN A 102 -8.43 8.06 9.46
C ASN A 102 -8.69 8.14 10.98
N VAL A 103 -7.66 7.86 11.77
CA VAL A 103 -7.69 7.88 13.24
C VAL A 103 -6.95 9.08 13.83
N SER A 104 -6.73 10.13 13.02
CA SER A 104 -6.12 11.36 13.50
C SER A 104 -6.97 11.99 14.60
N SER A 105 -6.34 12.42 15.69
CA SER A 105 -6.98 13.22 16.74
C SER A 105 -7.13 14.69 16.32
N THR A 106 -6.30 15.12 15.38
CA THR A 106 -6.26 16.46 14.78
C THR A 106 -6.02 16.31 13.28
N GLU A 107 -6.13 17.41 12.52
CA GLU A 107 -5.83 17.37 11.08
C GLU A 107 -4.35 17.07 10.75
N LYS A 108 -3.46 17.16 11.72
CA LYS A 108 -2.01 16.89 11.55
C LYS A 108 -1.39 16.36 12.84
N PRO A 109 -0.53 15.33 12.75
CA PRO A 109 -0.23 14.53 11.55
C PRO A 109 -1.39 13.60 11.17
N LEU A 110 -1.56 13.37 9.86
CA LEU A 110 -2.57 12.43 9.39
C LEU A 110 -2.16 11.01 9.74
N THR A 111 -3.03 10.31 10.49
CA THR A 111 -2.78 8.95 10.95
C THR A 111 -3.92 8.03 10.50
N PHE A 112 -3.57 6.89 9.93
CA PHE A 112 -4.50 5.95 9.34
C PHE A 112 -4.25 4.54 9.88
N ASN A 113 -5.31 3.87 10.31
CA ASN A 113 -5.31 2.43 10.45
C ASN A 113 -5.63 1.80 9.11
N ILE A 114 -4.84 0.78 8.74
CA ILE A 114 -4.94 0.07 7.48
C ILE A 114 -5.14 -1.40 7.80
N GLU A 115 -6.30 -1.92 7.43
CA GLU A 115 -6.66 -3.33 7.56
C GLU A 115 -7.02 -3.90 6.19
N GLY A 116 -6.75 -5.17 5.96
CA GLY A 116 -7.13 -5.79 4.70
C GLY A 116 -6.74 -7.24 4.61
N SER A 117 -7.44 -7.96 3.76
CA SER A 117 -7.17 -9.35 3.41
C SER A 117 -7.11 -9.48 1.91
N HIS A 118 -6.06 -10.10 1.40
CA HIS A 118 -5.82 -10.27 -0.04
C HIS A 118 -5.38 -11.69 -0.33
N LYS A 119 -5.84 -12.19 -1.48
CA LYS A 119 -5.37 -13.43 -2.08
C LYS A 119 -4.80 -13.12 -3.47
N THR A 120 -3.60 -13.57 -3.74
CA THR A 120 -2.97 -13.54 -5.07
C THR A 120 -2.96 -14.95 -5.63
N THR A 121 -3.36 -15.11 -6.89
CA THR A 121 -3.35 -16.42 -7.59
C THR A 121 -2.63 -16.23 -8.92
N TRP A 122 -1.60 -17.06 -9.14
CA TRP A 122 -0.80 -17.07 -10.36
C TRP A 122 -1.40 -18.02 -11.40
N ALA A 123 -0.95 -17.89 -12.65
CA ALA A 123 -1.43 -18.70 -13.78
C ALA A 123 -1.19 -20.23 -13.59
N ASP A 124 -0.16 -20.60 -12.83
CA ASP A 124 0.16 -21.98 -12.49
C ASP A 124 -0.74 -22.58 -11.37
N GLY A 125 -1.74 -21.82 -10.93
CA GLY A 125 -2.68 -22.23 -9.87
C GLY A 125 -2.13 -22.05 -8.45
N THR A 126 -0.87 -21.69 -8.26
CA THR A 126 -0.32 -21.39 -6.93
C THR A 126 -0.97 -20.12 -6.38
N SER A 127 -1.06 -20.00 -5.05
CA SER A 127 -1.64 -18.82 -4.43
C SER A 127 -0.89 -18.40 -3.17
N ALA A 128 -1.04 -17.14 -2.81
CA ALA A 128 -0.57 -16.57 -1.55
C ALA A 128 -1.69 -15.75 -0.91
N THR A 129 -1.71 -15.69 0.41
CA THR A 129 -2.64 -14.84 1.16
C THR A 129 -1.87 -13.82 1.98
N ARG A 130 -2.50 -12.67 2.23
CA ARG A 130 -1.94 -11.62 3.06
C ARG A 130 -3.02 -10.88 3.81
N ASN A 131 -2.99 -10.98 5.13
CA ASN A 131 -3.75 -10.13 6.04
C ASN A 131 -2.83 -9.01 6.52
N VAL A 132 -3.34 -7.78 6.60
CA VAL A 132 -2.58 -6.60 7.01
C VAL A 132 -3.34 -5.87 8.11
N LYS A 133 -2.65 -5.51 9.19
CA LYS A 133 -3.15 -4.62 10.22
C LYS A 133 -2.01 -3.74 10.71
N ARG A 134 -2.01 -2.47 10.31
CA ARG A 134 -0.94 -1.54 10.60
C ARG A 134 -1.41 -0.10 10.63
N THR A 135 -0.65 0.75 11.29
CA THR A 135 -0.84 2.20 11.30
C THR A 135 0.11 2.86 10.31
N ARG A 136 -0.39 3.83 9.57
CA ARG A 136 0.39 4.69 8.69
C ARG A 136 0.20 6.13 9.11
N GLN A 137 1.30 6.82 9.38
CA GLN A 137 1.30 8.25 9.68
C GLN A 137 1.95 9.02 8.52
N TRP A 138 1.34 10.12 8.12
CA TRP A 138 1.89 11.03 7.13
C TRP A 138 2.33 12.31 7.82
N LEU A 139 3.64 12.51 7.90
CA LEU A 139 4.27 13.72 8.39
C LEU A 139 4.48 14.66 7.22
N ARG A 140 3.58 15.64 7.07
CA ARG A 140 3.68 16.65 6.03
C ARG A 140 4.62 17.76 6.45
N SER A 141 5.61 18.05 5.60
CA SER A 141 6.48 19.21 5.80
C SER A 141 5.73 20.51 5.49
N THR A 142 6.01 21.54 6.26
CA THR A 142 5.55 22.92 6.00
C THR A 142 6.45 23.65 5.01
N ILE A 143 7.64 23.11 4.73
CA ILE A 143 8.66 23.75 3.88
C ILE A 143 8.56 23.24 2.45
N SER A 144 8.60 21.92 2.25
CA SER A 144 8.60 21.30 0.92
C SER A 144 7.95 19.91 0.96
N PRO A 145 7.12 19.55 -0.05
CA PRO A 145 6.58 18.19 -0.19
C PRO A 145 7.67 17.11 -0.28
N LEU A 146 8.86 17.45 -0.76
CA LEU A 146 10.02 16.52 -0.80
C LEU A 146 10.50 16.12 0.60
N GLN A 147 10.14 16.88 1.63
CA GLN A 147 10.47 16.54 3.02
C GLN A 147 9.36 15.75 3.72
N ASP A 148 8.28 15.45 3.04
CA ASP A 148 7.22 14.60 3.56
C ASP A 148 7.77 13.20 3.90
N LYS A 149 7.24 12.62 4.98
CA LYS A 149 7.60 11.28 5.43
C LYS A 149 6.36 10.46 5.70
N TRP A 150 6.44 9.18 5.39
CA TRP A 150 5.45 8.21 5.83
C TRP A 150 6.10 7.25 6.82
N ILE A 151 5.45 7.08 7.97
CA ILE A 151 5.88 6.15 9.01
C ILE A 151 4.84 5.04 9.06
N ILE A 152 5.31 3.80 8.99
CA ILE A 152 4.46 2.61 9.11
C ILE A 152 4.88 1.89 10.39
N SER A 153 3.91 1.69 11.27
CA SER A 153 4.09 0.96 12.53
C SER A 153 3.04 -0.13 12.69
N GLN A 154 3.28 -1.01 13.63
CA GLN A 154 2.29 -1.96 14.11
C GLN A 154 1.16 -1.21 14.82
N THR A 155 -0.08 -1.65 14.67
CA THR A 155 -1.23 -1.00 15.31
C THR A 155 -1.23 -1.25 16.82
N ASP A 156 -0.85 -2.45 17.22
CA ASP A 156 -0.70 -2.87 18.61
C ASP A 156 0.40 -3.94 18.73
N ALA A 157 0.95 -4.13 19.94
CA ALA A 157 2.09 -5.02 20.17
C ALA A 157 1.78 -6.51 19.92
N ASN A 158 0.51 -6.90 20.02
CA ASN A 158 0.10 -8.31 19.99
C ASN A 158 -0.37 -8.79 18.62
N THR A 159 -0.70 -7.85 17.72
CA THR A 159 -1.20 -8.19 16.38
C THR A 159 -0.10 -7.98 15.34
N PRO A 160 0.29 -9.01 14.58
CA PRO A 160 1.26 -8.86 13.51
C PRO A 160 0.81 -7.80 12.49
N ALA A 161 1.76 -6.99 12.01
CA ALA A 161 1.50 -5.99 10.96
C ALA A 161 1.08 -6.63 9.63
N ALA A 162 1.48 -7.89 9.40
CA ALA A 162 0.97 -8.74 8.34
C ALA A 162 1.10 -10.22 8.71
N SER A 163 0.22 -11.06 8.13
CA SER A 163 0.28 -12.52 8.22
C SER A 163 -0.35 -13.15 6.98
N GLY A 164 -0.14 -14.43 6.77
CA GLY A 164 -0.75 -15.17 5.67
C GLY A 164 0.06 -16.39 5.26
N THR A 165 -0.16 -16.84 4.02
CA THR A 165 0.61 -17.90 3.39
C THR A 165 1.41 -17.37 2.21
N ASN A 166 2.63 -17.80 2.04
CA ASN A 166 3.42 -17.45 0.86
C ASN A 166 3.06 -18.35 -0.34
N ARG A 167 3.60 -18.08 -1.53
CA ARG A 167 3.36 -18.85 -2.75
C ARG A 167 3.74 -20.33 -2.64
N LYS A 168 4.61 -20.71 -1.68
CA LYS A 168 4.99 -22.10 -1.40
C LYS A 168 4.08 -22.77 -0.36
N GLY A 169 2.96 -22.11 0.02
CA GLY A 169 2.00 -22.61 1.02
C GLY A 169 2.51 -22.54 2.47
N LYS A 170 3.61 -21.82 2.74
CA LYS A 170 4.16 -21.69 4.09
C LYS A 170 3.57 -20.48 4.78
N ASP A 171 3.13 -20.66 6.02
CA ASP A 171 2.63 -19.57 6.85
C ASP A 171 3.74 -18.58 7.20
N TYR A 172 3.36 -17.31 7.27
CA TYR A 172 4.26 -16.26 7.71
C TYR A 172 3.57 -15.21 8.58
N THR A 173 4.35 -14.58 9.45
CA THR A 173 3.97 -13.38 10.20
C THR A 173 5.03 -12.30 10.05
N VAL A 174 4.61 -11.05 10.12
CA VAL A 174 5.49 -9.88 10.08
C VAL A 174 5.18 -8.99 11.26
N GLN A 175 6.21 -8.69 12.06
CA GLN A 175 6.16 -7.69 13.11
C GLN A 175 7.06 -6.51 12.74
N ILE A 176 6.59 -5.29 12.95
CA ILE A 176 7.41 -4.08 12.80
C ILE A 176 7.97 -3.74 14.18
N THR A 177 9.25 -4.02 14.37
CA THR A 177 9.95 -3.80 15.66
C THR A 177 10.49 -2.39 15.79
N THR A 178 10.86 -1.77 14.67
CA THR A 178 11.19 -0.34 14.57
C THR A 178 10.38 0.26 13.42
N PRO A 179 9.65 1.38 13.60
CA PRO A 179 8.80 1.95 12.58
C PRO A 179 9.51 2.12 11.25
N LEU A 180 8.85 1.65 10.18
CA LEU A 180 9.36 1.74 8.82
C LEU A 180 9.11 3.13 8.26
N GLN A 181 10.13 3.77 7.69
CA GLN A 181 10.03 5.13 7.17
C GLN A 181 10.28 5.16 5.66
N TYR A 182 9.47 5.97 4.99
CA TYR A 182 9.60 6.31 3.57
C TYR A 182 9.74 7.82 3.46
N PHE A 183 10.70 8.29 2.67
CA PHE A 183 10.95 9.72 2.46
C PHE A 183 10.55 10.11 1.05
N ALA A 184 9.76 11.18 0.90
CA ALA A 184 9.38 11.71 -0.39
C ALA A 184 10.59 12.12 -1.24
N LEU A 185 11.65 12.60 -0.60
CA LEU A 185 12.91 12.95 -1.24
C LEU A 185 13.53 11.81 -2.07
N CYS A 186 13.33 10.56 -1.65
CA CYS A 186 13.90 9.40 -2.33
C CYS A 186 13.22 9.11 -3.68
N GLY A 187 12.03 9.68 -3.91
CA GLY A 187 11.30 9.57 -5.17
C GLY A 187 10.86 8.14 -5.50
N ARG A 188 10.52 7.93 -6.77
CA ARG A 188 10.03 6.61 -7.26
C ARG A 188 11.14 5.56 -7.44
N ARG A 189 12.41 5.95 -7.32
CA ARG A 189 13.55 5.03 -7.48
C ARG A 189 13.74 4.10 -6.30
N VAL A 190 13.23 4.48 -5.14
CA VAL A 190 13.30 3.67 -3.91
C VAL A 190 11.92 3.08 -3.64
N HIS A 191 11.82 1.75 -3.67
CA HIS A 191 10.56 1.00 -3.60
C HIS A 191 10.27 0.43 -2.23
N ILE A 192 11.26 0.51 -1.32
CA ILE A 192 11.23 -0.06 0.03
C ILE A 192 11.33 1.06 1.08
N PRO A 193 11.05 0.79 2.36
CA PRO A 193 11.43 1.71 3.42
C PRO A 193 12.92 2.03 3.35
N VAL A 194 13.30 3.22 3.77
CA VAL A 194 14.71 3.63 3.87
C VAL A 194 15.26 3.55 5.29
N MET A 195 14.39 3.28 6.27
CA MET A 195 14.74 3.14 7.69
C MET A 195 13.73 2.24 8.39
N GLY A 196 14.16 1.60 9.48
CA GLY A 196 13.31 0.79 10.34
C GLY A 196 13.59 -0.71 10.22
N VAL A 197 12.99 -1.49 11.10
CA VAL A 197 13.25 -2.93 11.23
C VAL A 197 11.94 -3.69 11.30
N LYS A 198 11.86 -4.79 10.60
CA LYS A 198 10.79 -5.78 10.78
C LYS A 198 11.37 -7.17 11.05
N GLN A 199 10.65 -7.94 11.81
CA GLN A 199 10.86 -9.38 11.98
C GLN A 199 9.86 -10.14 11.11
N VAL A 200 10.33 -11.13 10.38
CA VAL A 200 9.50 -12.01 9.55
C VAL A 200 9.73 -13.43 10.03
N VAL A 201 8.68 -14.14 10.41
CA VAL A 201 8.72 -15.55 10.72
C VAL A 201 8.05 -16.31 9.60
N VAL A 202 8.74 -17.27 8.99
CA VAL A 202 8.21 -18.13 7.92
C VAL A 202 8.48 -19.57 8.30
N ASP A 203 7.44 -20.39 8.41
CA ASP A 203 7.57 -21.82 8.75
C ASP A 203 8.43 -22.05 10.02
N GLY A 204 8.22 -21.19 11.03
CA GLY A 204 8.97 -21.24 12.30
C GLY A 204 10.38 -20.61 12.27
N LYS A 205 10.91 -20.26 11.10
CA LYS A 205 12.22 -19.62 10.97
C LYS A 205 12.10 -18.11 11.00
N SER A 206 12.92 -17.45 11.83
CA SER A 206 12.90 -15.98 12.02
C SER A 206 13.97 -15.30 11.18
N TYR A 207 13.56 -14.18 10.58
CA TYR A 207 14.39 -13.27 9.80
C TYR A 207 14.20 -11.84 10.31
N THR A 208 15.29 -11.15 10.60
CA THR A 208 15.26 -9.71 10.84
C THR A 208 15.63 -9.00 9.54
N VAL A 209 14.83 -8.02 9.14
CA VAL A 209 15.06 -7.20 7.93
C VAL A 209 15.24 -5.76 8.38
N ASP A 210 16.45 -5.25 8.26
CA ASP A 210 16.84 -3.88 8.57
C ASP A 210 16.95 -3.07 7.28
N TYR A 211 16.26 -1.94 7.24
CA TYR A 211 16.17 -1.04 6.08
C TYR A 211 17.20 0.10 6.12
N GLY A 212 18.13 0.09 7.09
CA GLY A 212 19.21 1.04 7.15
C GLY A 212 18.87 2.33 7.89
N ASP A 213 19.58 3.39 7.53
CA ASP A 213 19.71 4.64 8.28
C ASP A 213 18.98 5.85 7.65
N GLY A 214 18.25 5.64 6.57
CA GLY A 214 17.55 6.71 5.85
C GLY A 214 18.18 7.07 4.50
N THR A 215 19.22 6.37 4.09
CA THR A 215 19.81 6.53 2.75
C THR A 215 18.80 6.10 1.66
N CYS A 216 18.69 6.91 0.60
CA CYS A 216 17.78 6.65 -0.52
C CYS A 216 18.35 5.56 -1.45
N ASP A 217 18.35 4.33 -0.98
CA ASP A 217 18.77 3.15 -1.74
C ASP A 217 17.72 2.04 -1.65
N ASN A 218 17.97 0.93 -2.28
CA ASN A 218 17.12 -0.25 -2.20
C ASN A 218 17.86 -1.40 -1.47
N LEU A 219 18.73 -1.08 -0.52
CA LEU A 219 19.48 -2.06 0.24
C LEU A 219 18.73 -2.45 1.51
N VAL A 220 18.78 -3.73 1.84
CA VAL A 220 18.31 -4.26 3.11
C VAL A 220 19.33 -5.22 3.68
N THR A 221 19.50 -5.23 4.99
CA THR A 221 20.27 -6.26 5.69
C THR A 221 19.31 -7.29 6.26
N VAL A 222 19.44 -8.53 5.81
CA VAL A 222 18.66 -9.67 6.32
C VAL A 222 19.55 -10.49 7.23
N THR A 223 19.09 -10.70 8.47
CA THR A 223 19.78 -11.50 9.47
C THR A 223 18.92 -12.72 9.84
N THR A 224 19.53 -13.89 9.83
CA THR A 224 18.93 -15.15 10.31
C THR A 224 20.02 -16.02 10.93
N ASP A 225 19.72 -16.68 12.06
CA ASP A 225 20.67 -17.55 12.78
C ASP A 225 22.02 -16.87 13.07
N GLY A 226 21.99 -15.54 13.35
CA GLY A 226 23.20 -14.74 13.62
C GLY A 226 24.03 -14.35 12.38
N VAL A 227 23.62 -14.79 11.20
CA VAL A 227 24.29 -14.43 9.93
C VAL A 227 23.54 -13.33 9.21
N SER A 228 24.26 -12.28 8.84
CA SER A 228 23.70 -11.12 8.14
C SER A 228 24.17 -11.08 6.69
N LYS A 229 23.26 -10.70 5.78
CA LYS A 229 23.54 -10.46 4.36
C LYS A 229 22.83 -9.21 3.90
N THR A 230 23.57 -8.29 3.27
CA THR A 230 22.96 -7.13 2.57
C THR A 230 22.53 -7.54 1.17
N VAL A 231 21.31 -7.19 0.81
CA VAL A 231 20.67 -7.51 -0.46
C VAL A 231 20.10 -6.24 -1.07
N LYS A 232 20.26 -6.06 -2.36
CA LYS A 232 19.54 -5.04 -3.12
C LYS A 232 18.19 -5.60 -3.54
N VAL A 233 17.12 -4.84 -3.25
CA VAL A 233 15.75 -5.19 -3.64
C VAL A 233 15.43 -4.52 -4.97
N GLU A 234 15.18 -5.31 -6.00
CA GLU A 234 14.77 -4.80 -7.31
C GLU A 234 13.26 -4.46 -7.32
N LYS A 235 12.81 -3.67 -8.31
CA LYS A 235 11.44 -3.15 -8.40
C LYS A 235 10.37 -4.25 -8.43
N ASP A 236 10.67 -5.37 -9.03
CA ASP A 236 9.82 -6.55 -9.17
C ASP A 236 9.86 -7.52 -7.97
N GLY A 237 10.68 -7.22 -6.97
CA GLY A 237 10.80 -8.01 -5.74
C GLY A 237 11.63 -9.29 -5.88
N ASN A 238 12.43 -9.42 -6.94
CA ASN A 238 13.38 -10.50 -7.14
C ASN A 238 14.78 -10.15 -6.58
#